data_b0ca4160264a952935c48daf16cceb8b
#
_entry.id   b0ca4160264a952935c48daf16cceb8b
#
_cell.length_a   1.000
_cell.length_b   1.000
_cell.length_c   1.000
_cell.angle_alpha   90.00
_cell.angle_beta   90.00
_cell.angle_gamma   90.00
#
_symmetry.space_group_name_H-M   'P 1'
#
loop_
_entity.id
_entity.type
_entity.pdbx_description
1 polymer ?
#
loop_
_entity_poly.entity_id
_entity_poly.type
_entity_poly.pdbx_seq_one_letter_code
_entity_poly.pdbx_strand_id
1 'polypeptide(L)'
;MKNLLVIALAASTIAITGCTMRIADMTVASTKNYNLNSNQFIKGERVTGEDKVPVILFPLGIPNFKTAIDRAIEKNPCSVALSDVVITQLNQAFLVGQIGYRVEGSQVIDLSQPNCRK
;
A
#
# COMPACT_ATOMS: atom_id res chain seq x y z
N MET A 1 -9.06 -31.87 30.08
CA MET A 1 -9.37 -30.43 29.97
C MET A 1 -8.12 -29.56 29.75
N LYS A 2 -7.05 -29.78 30.55
CA LYS A 2 -5.82 -28.97 30.38
C LYS A 2 -5.20 -29.10 28.97
N ASN A 3 -5.15 -30.26 28.39
CA ASN A 3 -4.60 -30.49 27.04
C ASN A 3 -5.50 -29.95 25.94
N LEU A 4 -6.82 -29.94 26.15
CA LEU A 4 -7.77 -29.37 25.20
C LEU A 4 -7.66 -27.83 25.12
N LEU A 5 -7.39 -27.22 26.27
CA LEU A 5 -7.20 -25.75 26.36
C LEU A 5 -5.91 -25.31 25.65
N VAL A 6 -4.84 -26.10 25.79
CA VAL A 6 -3.55 -25.83 25.11
C VAL A 6 -3.68 -25.99 23.59
N ILE A 7 -4.41 -27.03 23.14
CA ILE A 7 -4.66 -27.26 21.71
C ILE A 7 -5.54 -26.15 21.13
N ALA A 8 -6.56 -25.71 21.86
CA ALA A 8 -7.42 -24.58 21.43
C ALA A 8 -6.63 -23.27 21.36
N LEU A 9 -5.73 -23.01 22.30
CA LEU A 9 -4.88 -21.84 22.30
C LEU A 9 -3.85 -21.87 21.15
N ALA A 10 -3.25 -23.03 20.87
CA ALA A 10 -2.33 -23.21 19.75
C ALA A 10 -3.05 -23.08 18.39
N ALA A 11 -4.28 -23.60 18.27
CA ALA A 11 -5.07 -23.46 17.05
C ALA A 11 -5.50 -22.00 16.80
N SER A 12 -5.76 -21.22 17.85
CA SER A 12 -6.13 -19.81 17.71
C SER A 12 -4.97 -18.92 17.26
N THR A 13 -3.73 -19.26 17.58
CA THR A 13 -2.55 -18.50 17.12
C THR A 13 -2.23 -18.71 15.65
N ILE A 14 -2.55 -19.87 15.08
CA ILE A 14 -2.33 -20.18 13.66
C ILE A 14 -3.33 -19.43 12.77
N ALA A 15 -4.53 -19.13 13.28
CA ALA A 15 -5.58 -18.43 12.53
C ALA A 15 -5.30 -16.93 12.29
N ILE A 16 -4.29 -16.36 12.97
CA ILE A 16 -3.97 -14.92 12.90
C ILE A 16 -2.86 -14.63 11.86
N THR A 17 -2.20 -15.67 11.33
CA THR A 17 -1.14 -15.49 10.34
C THR A 17 -1.76 -15.16 8.98
N GLY A 18 -1.87 -13.89 8.67
CA GLY A 18 -2.24 -13.42 7.34
C GLY A 18 -1.11 -13.63 6.33
N CYS A 19 -1.46 -13.88 5.08
CA CYS A 19 -0.51 -13.94 3.98
C CYS A 19 -0.32 -12.56 3.36
N THR A 20 0.94 -12.18 3.16
CA THR A 20 1.29 -11.04 2.33
C THR A 20 2.11 -11.53 1.15
N MET A 21 1.82 -11.05 -0.04
CA MET A 21 2.51 -11.47 -1.25
C MET A 21 2.90 -10.23 -2.07
N ARG A 22 4.19 -10.11 -2.34
CA ARG A 22 4.70 -9.12 -3.29
C ARG A 22 4.25 -9.51 -4.70
N ILE A 23 3.51 -8.63 -5.36
CA ILE A 23 2.86 -8.95 -6.63
C ILE A 23 3.43 -8.16 -7.80
N ALA A 24 4.06 -7.02 -7.56
CA ALA A 24 4.65 -6.21 -8.63
C ALA A 24 5.77 -5.32 -8.11
N ASP A 25 6.73 -5.09 -9.01
CA ASP A 25 7.80 -4.11 -8.88
C ASP A 25 7.78 -3.22 -10.10
N MET A 26 7.82 -1.91 -9.89
CA MET A 26 7.82 -0.94 -10.97
C MET A 26 8.86 0.14 -10.74
N THR A 27 9.50 0.56 -11.81
CA THR A 27 10.49 1.66 -11.74
C THR A 27 9.82 2.98 -11.36
N VAL A 28 8.67 3.26 -11.96
CA VAL A 28 7.87 4.47 -11.71
C VAL A 28 6.39 4.11 -11.77
N ALA A 29 5.62 4.65 -10.85
CA ALA A 29 4.17 4.59 -10.87
C ALA A 29 3.58 5.96 -10.58
N SER A 30 2.57 6.35 -11.34
CA SER A 30 1.81 7.56 -11.10
C SER A 30 0.34 7.36 -11.45
N THR A 31 -0.50 8.03 -10.70
CA THR A 31 -1.93 8.14 -10.96
C THR A 31 -2.32 9.58 -11.31
N LYS A 32 -1.33 10.46 -11.35
CA LYS A 32 -1.51 11.89 -11.64
C LYS A 32 -1.01 12.24 -13.03
N ASN A 33 -1.68 13.18 -13.67
CA ASN A 33 -1.16 13.81 -14.88
C ASN A 33 -0.11 14.87 -14.50
N TYR A 34 1.08 14.75 -15.03
CA TYR A 34 2.16 15.68 -14.80
C TYR A 34 3.05 15.83 -16.04
N ASN A 35 3.82 16.90 -16.08
CA ASN A 35 4.68 17.19 -17.22
C ASN A 35 5.92 16.29 -17.21
N LEU A 36 5.93 15.28 -18.06
CA LEU A 36 7.06 14.36 -18.20
C LEU A 36 8.35 15.02 -18.73
N ASN A 37 8.23 16.19 -19.33
CA ASN A 37 9.37 16.95 -19.86
C ASN A 37 9.98 17.90 -18.82
N SER A 38 9.46 17.92 -17.60
CA SER A 38 10.09 18.71 -16.53
C SER A 38 11.49 18.15 -16.24
N ASN A 39 12.43 19.05 -16.04
CA ASN A 39 13.80 18.73 -15.62
C ASN A 39 14.04 19.05 -14.13
N GLN A 40 12.98 19.30 -13.38
CA GLN A 40 13.01 19.69 -11.97
C GLN A 40 12.51 18.60 -11.03
N PHE A 41 12.69 17.34 -11.42
CA PHE A 41 12.37 16.22 -10.55
C PHE A 41 13.47 15.95 -9.53
N ILE A 42 13.06 15.77 -8.29
CA ILE A 42 13.94 15.29 -7.23
C ILE A 42 13.34 14.07 -6.56
N LYS A 43 14.18 13.19 -6.02
CA LYS A 43 13.76 12.05 -5.23
C LYS A 43 13.45 12.50 -3.82
N GLY A 44 12.24 12.20 -3.36
CA GLY A 44 11.80 12.46 -2.00
C GLY A 44 11.91 11.24 -1.10
N GLU A 45 11.20 11.28 0.01
CA GLU A 45 11.19 10.21 1.00
C GLU A 45 10.51 8.94 0.46
N ARG A 46 10.88 7.80 1.04
CA ARG A 46 10.15 6.55 0.83
C ARG A 46 8.89 6.56 1.67
N VAL A 47 7.77 6.31 1.03
CA VAL A 47 6.44 6.36 1.63
C VAL A 47 5.67 5.08 1.37
N THR A 48 4.65 4.87 2.17
CA THR A 48 3.72 3.75 2.05
C THR A 48 2.30 4.28 1.94
N GLY A 49 1.53 3.72 0.99
CA GLY A 49 0.10 3.93 0.87
C GLY A 49 -0.62 2.58 0.90
N GLU A 50 -1.79 2.54 1.49
CA GLU A 50 -2.57 1.31 1.59
C GLU A 50 -4.03 1.58 1.24
N ASP A 51 -4.67 0.58 0.63
CA ASP A 51 -6.11 0.51 0.50
C ASP A 51 -6.59 -0.85 0.97
N LYS A 52 -7.37 -0.87 2.05
CA LYS A 52 -7.84 -2.08 2.71
C LYS A 52 -9.36 -2.05 2.85
N VAL A 53 -9.97 -3.22 2.72
CA VAL A 53 -11.39 -3.40 2.99
C VAL A 53 -11.58 -4.49 4.05
N PRO A 54 -12.55 -4.33 4.95
CA PRO A 54 -12.86 -5.34 5.95
C PRO A 54 -13.50 -6.57 5.31
N VAL A 55 -13.27 -7.72 5.94
CA VAL A 55 -13.88 -9.00 5.59
C VAL A 55 -14.64 -9.49 6.81
N ILE A 56 -15.93 -9.77 6.64
CA ILE A 56 -16.81 -10.43 7.63
C ILE A 56 -17.56 -11.51 6.88
N LEU A 57 -17.08 -12.76 6.93
CA LEU A 57 -17.45 -13.91 6.13
C LEU A 57 -17.13 -13.73 4.63
N PHE A 58 -17.34 -12.54 4.08
CA PHE A 58 -16.98 -12.14 2.71
C PHE A 58 -16.51 -10.69 2.70
N PRO A 59 -15.76 -10.27 1.66
CA PRO A 59 -15.28 -8.89 1.56
C PRO A 59 -16.42 -7.89 1.46
N LEU A 60 -16.36 -6.82 2.25
CA LEU A 60 -17.34 -5.72 2.21
C LEU A 60 -17.01 -4.65 1.16
N GLY A 61 -16.05 -4.91 0.29
CA GLY A 61 -15.67 -4.02 -0.79
C GLY A 61 -14.59 -4.64 -1.66
N ILE A 62 -14.12 -3.88 -2.63
CA ILE A 62 -13.02 -4.27 -3.51
C ILE A 62 -11.86 -3.30 -3.29
N PRO A 63 -10.73 -3.77 -2.74
CA PRO A 63 -9.56 -2.91 -2.58
C PRO A 63 -8.95 -2.59 -3.95
N ASN A 64 -8.37 -1.40 -4.06
CA ASN A 64 -7.83 -0.88 -5.31
C ASN A 64 -6.40 -0.39 -5.13
N PHE A 65 -5.47 -0.96 -5.88
CA PHE A 65 -4.06 -0.56 -5.79
C PHE A 65 -3.82 0.88 -6.29
N LYS A 66 -4.64 1.38 -7.21
CA LYS A 66 -4.59 2.79 -7.63
C LYS A 66 -4.82 3.72 -6.45
N THR A 67 -5.80 3.43 -5.61
CA THR A 67 -6.08 4.19 -4.38
C THR A 67 -4.89 4.14 -3.42
N ALA A 68 -4.24 2.98 -3.29
CA ALA A 68 -3.04 2.86 -2.47
C ALA A 68 -1.87 3.70 -3.02
N ILE A 69 -1.69 3.75 -4.34
CA ILE A 69 -0.70 4.63 -5.00
C ILE A 69 -1.04 6.10 -4.75
N ASP A 70 -2.28 6.50 -4.96
CA ASP A 70 -2.74 7.88 -4.71
C ASP A 70 -2.43 8.32 -3.27
N ARG A 71 -2.76 7.49 -2.30
CA ARG A 71 -2.50 7.77 -0.88
C ARG A 71 -1.01 7.92 -0.56
N ALA A 72 -0.15 7.14 -1.21
CA ALA A 72 1.30 7.28 -1.06
C ALA A 72 1.81 8.58 -1.69
N ILE A 73 1.35 8.93 -2.89
CA ILE A 73 1.75 10.15 -3.59
C ILE A 73 1.27 11.39 -2.81
N GLU A 74 0.05 11.39 -2.33
CA GLU A 74 -0.59 12.53 -1.66
C GLU A 74 -0.02 12.87 -0.28
N LYS A 75 0.88 12.07 0.25
CA LYS A 75 1.62 12.40 1.48
C LYS A 75 2.48 13.67 1.35
N ASN A 76 2.84 14.03 0.13
CA ASN A 76 3.49 15.30 -0.17
C ASN A 76 2.75 15.96 -1.36
N PRO A 77 2.27 17.21 -1.21
CA PRO A 77 1.53 17.89 -2.28
C PRO A 77 2.36 18.16 -3.53
N CYS A 78 3.68 18.15 -3.42
CA CYS A 78 4.60 18.35 -4.54
C CYS A 78 5.02 17.02 -5.21
N SER A 79 4.58 15.89 -4.69
CA SER A 79 4.84 14.58 -5.26
C SER A 79 3.90 14.32 -6.43
N VAL A 80 4.45 13.88 -7.54
CA VAL A 80 3.71 13.58 -8.78
C VAL A 80 3.73 12.09 -9.13
N ALA A 81 4.66 11.33 -8.56
CA ALA A 81 4.84 9.92 -8.83
C ALA A 81 5.58 9.22 -7.68
N LEU A 82 5.71 7.92 -7.80
CA LEU A 82 6.58 7.09 -6.96
C LEU A 82 7.63 6.42 -7.85
N SER A 83 8.84 6.30 -7.35
CA SER A 83 9.92 5.50 -7.96
C SER A 83 10.29 4.33 -7.06
N ASP A 84 10.89 3.31 -7.65
CA ASP A 84 11.25 2.07 -6.95
C ASP A 84 10.06 1.48 -6.19
N VAL A 85 8.97 1.27 -6.91
CA VAL A 85 7.67 0.91 -6.36
C VAL A 85 7.57 -0.59 -6.12
N VAL A 86 7.13 -0.96 -4.94
CA VAL A 86 6.79 -2.33 -4.57
C VAL A 86 5.30 -2.37 -4.23
N ILE A 87 4.58 -3.28 -4.86
CA ILE A 87 3.17 -3.52 -4.57
C ILE A 87 3.04 -4.88 -3.87
N THR A 88 2.44 -4.87 -2.71
CA THR A 88 2.18 -6.06 -1.90
C THR A 88 0.67 -6.24 -1.74
N GLN A 89 0.20 -7.43 -2.04
CA GLN A 89 -1.15 -7.84 -1.72
C GLN A 89 -1.22 -8.27 -0.26
N LEU A 90 -2.20 -7.74 0.47
CA LEU A 90 -2.47 -8.07 1.86
C LEU A 90 -3.68 -8.99 1.92
N ASN A 91 -3.52 -10.16 2.53
CA ASN A 91 -4.61 -11.07 2.82
C ASN A 91 -4.51 -11.51 4.28
N GLN A 92 -5.17 -10.76 5.14
CA GLN A 92 -5.17 -10.94 6.59
C GLN A 92 -6.58 -11.31 7.07
N ALA A 93 -7.30 -12.07 6.26
CA ALA A 93 -8.64 -12.50 6.56
C ALA A 93 -8.74 -14.04 6.49
N PHE A 94 -9.48 -14.59 7.45
CA PHE A 94 -10.01 -15.95 7.39
C PHE A 94 -11.53 -15.88 7.30
N LEU A 95 -12.25 -15.83 8.44
CA LEU A 95 -13.68 -15.51 8.50
C LEU A 95 -13.90 -14.01 8.72
N VAL A 96 -12.98 -13.39 9.46
CA VAL A 96 -12.95 -11.96 9.76
C VAL A 96 -11.54 -11.45 9.57
N GLY A 97 -11.39 -10.23 9.11
CA GLY A 97 -10.09 -9.59 8.92
C GLY A 97 -10.15 -8.49 7.88
N GLN A 98 -9.11 -8.37 7.08
CA GLN A 98 -9.01 -7.37 6.01
C GLN A 98 -8.17 -7.88 4.84
N ILE A 99 -8.52 -7.40 3.66
CA ILE A 99 -7.75 -7.63 2.44
C ILE A 99 -7.43 -6.27 1.80
N GLY A 100 -6.37 -6.20 1.04
CA GLY A 100 -6.01 -4.95 0.39
C GLY A 100 -4.68 -4.95 -0.32
N TYR A 101 -4.21 -3.75 -0.60
CA TYR A 101 -2.92 -3.51 -1.24
C TYR A 101 -2.11 -2.52 -0.42
N ARG A 102 -0.82 -2.79 -0.35
CA ARG A 102 0.20 -1.87 0.15
C ARG A 102 1.12 -1.49 -1.01
N VAL A 103 1.35 -0.22 -1.15
CA VAL A 103 2.28 0.33 -2.14
C VAL A 103 3.37 1.09 -1.40
N GLU A 104 4.61 0.77 -1.69
CA GLU A 104 5.79 1.42 -1.13
C GLU A 104 6.64 1.96 -2.26
N GLY A 105 7.14 3.18 -2.12
CA GLY A 105 8.00 3.80 -3.12
C GLY A 105 8.58 5.10 -2.63
N SER A 106 9.62 5.58 -3.31
CA SER A 106 10.18 6.90 -3.06
C SER A 106 9.41 7.95 -3.85
N GLN A 107 9.03 9.03 -3.21
CA GLN A 107 8.31 10.11 -3.87
C GLN A 107 9.17 10.75 -4.97
N VAL A 108 8.56 11.03 -6.09
CA VAL A 108 9.12 11.88 -7.14
C VAL A 108 8.48 13.25 -7.01
N ILE A 109 9.27 14.22 -6.61
CA ILE A 109 8.82 15.59 -6.35
C ILE A 109 9.16 16.43 -7.57
N ASP A 110 8.18 17.16 -8.09
CA ASP A 110 8.36 18.11 -9.18
C ASP A 110 8.39 19.53 -8.63
N LEU A 111 9.56 20.15 -8.66
CA LEU A 111 9.77 21.52 -8.19
C LEU A 111 9.15 22.55 -9.11
N SER A 112 8.71 22.17 -10.31
CA SER A 112 7.99 23.07 -11.24
C SER A 112 6.52 23.26 -10.86
N GLN A 113 5.99 22.45 -9.96
CA GLN A 113 4.62 22.58 -9.46
C GLN A 113 4.45 23.90 -8.66
N PRO A 114 3.26 24.52 -8.68
CA PRO A 114 2.97 25.70 -7.86
C PRO A 114 3.26 25.45 -6.39
N ASN A 115 3.96 26.38 -5.73
CA ASN A 115 4.37 26.30 -4.31
C ASN A 115 5.34 25.15 -3.95
N CYS A 116 5.98 24.54 -4.95
CA CYS A 116 6.93 23.43 -4.74
C CYS A 116 8.39 23.82 -4.93
N ARG A 117 8.66 25.04 -5.36
CA ARG A 117 10.02 25.60 -5.41
C ARG A 117 10.54 25.87 -4.00
N LYS A 118 11.73 25.43 -3.77
CA LYS A 118 12.50 25.85 -2.60
C LYS A 118 13.29 27.11 -2.90
#